data_ac5bb698eb4afe41021a0e78f2ba41ef
#
_entry.id   ac5bb698eb4afe41021a0e78f2ba41ef
#
_cell.length_a   1.000
_cell.length_b   1.000
_cell.length_c   1.000
_cell.angle_alpha   90.00
_cell.angle_beta   90.00
_cell.angle_gamma   90.00
#
_symmetry.space_group_name_H-M   'P 1'
#
loop_
_entity.id
_entity.type
_entity.pdbx_description
1 polymer ?
#
loop_
_entity_poly.entity_id
_entity_poly.type
_entity_poly.pdbx_seq_one_letter_code
_entity_poly.pdbx_strand_id
1 'polypeptide(L)'
;MTTLEQLLADQAILIQKIIAEAKNEALNTATKPKSTIENKQLDLFSHISSTFDNLIKEKKEKNIMTPYGNPYNWPRNNNCWAKSIDLTGYAGCVVPLGGVGGGTLITKKHVLLANHVPYSASPFMIFFINNNNVSFIYNVVKTKRVADTDILIGELDKEVDSSLKVCSVLPANYIKYFSKDTNFPLLYSDQERKALIAEHGLINNTFGSTNTLLNIPKDPNKAKYFEPVIGGDSGNLVSTIINNELILIGGLYMTFGSMAGLATSVPSYITEVNNTISSLSSGYKLNEVDLSGFKMY
;
A
#
# COMPACT_ATOMS: atom_id res chain seq x y z
N MET A 1 -30.04 44.92 -58.03
CA MET A 1 -29.37 44.75 -56.74
C MET A 1 -27.93 45.19 -56.95
N THR A 2 -27.45 46.03 -56.01
CA THR A 2 -26.03 46.42 -55.98
C THR A 2 -25.18 45.23 -55.59
N THR A 3 -23.88 45.26 -55.92
CA THR A 3 -22.96 44.19 -55.56
C THR A 3 -22.90 43.91 -54.07
N LEU A 4 -23.19 44.91 -53.25
CA LEU A 4 -23.25 44.77 -51.77
C LEU A 4 -24.53 44.01 -51.31
N GLU A 5 -25.69 44.31 -51.92
CA GLU A 5 -26.93 43.60 -51.61
C GLU A 5 -26.87 42.11 -51.98
N GLN A 6 -26.18 41.75 -53.06
CA GLN A 6 -25.96 40.36 -53.43
C GLN A 6 -25.02 39.66 -52.41
N LEU A 7 -23.96 40.34 -51.99
CA LEU A 7 -23.01 39.81 -51.01
C LEU A 7 -23.68 39.55 -49.63
N LEU A 8 -24.55 40.44 -49.18
CA LEU A 8 -25.31 40.31 -47.93
C LEU A 8 -26.34 39.16 -48.03
N ALA A 9 -26.96 38.97 -49.19
CA ALA A 9 -27.88 37.85 -49.39
C ALA A 9 -27.16 36.51 -49.37
N ASP A 10 -25.99 36.40 -49.98
CA ASP A 10 -25.14 35.19 -50.00
C ASP A 10 -24.64 34.87 -48.60
N GLN A 11 -24.23 35.85 -47.81
CA GLN A 11 -23.84 35.65 -46.41
C GLN A 11 -25.03 35.17 -45.56
N ALA A 12 -26.23 35.71 -45.75
CA ALA A 12 -27.39 35.26 -44.99
C ALA A 12 -27.75 33.79 -45.30
N ILE A 13 -27.60 33.35 -46.54
CA ILE A 13 -27.79 31.93 -46.96
C ILE A 13 -26.75 31.03 -46.32
N LEU A 14 -25.47 31.44 -46.27
CA LEU A 14 -24.41 30.70 -45.66
C LEU A 14 -24.61 30.52 -44.13
N ILE A 15 -25.01 31.59 -43.44
CA ILE A 15 -25.34 31.55 -41.99
C ILE A 15 -26.47 30.57 -41.73
N GLN A 16 -27.55 30.60 -42.52
CA GLN A 16 -28.66 29.66 -42.38
C GLN A 16 -28.25 28.21 -42.56
N LYS A 17 -27.32 27.95 -43.47
CA LYS A 17 -26.78 26.63 -43.74
C LYS A 17 -25.96 26.13 -42.56
N ILE A 18 -25.07 26.95 -41.99
CA ILE A 18 -24.27 26.65 -40.78
C ILE A 18 -25.17 26.35 -39.57
N ILE A 19 -26.25 27.15 -39.37
CA ILE A 19 -27.20 26.92 -38.29
C ILE A 19 -27.95 25.60 -38.49
N ALA A 20 -28.32 25.21 -39.71
CA ALA A 20 -28.99 23.96 -39.99
C ALA A 20 -28.07 22.74 -39.75
N GLU A 21 -26.82 22.85 -40.17
CA GLU A 21 -25.78 21.81 -39.90
C GLU A 21 -25.52 21.65 -38.43
N ALA A 22 -25.34 22.74 -37.66
CA ALA A 22 -25.14 22.69 -36.22
C ALA A 22 -26.36 22.10 -35.45
N LYS A 23 -27.60 22.40 -35.90
CA LYS A 23 -28.81 21.80 -35.35
C LYS A 23 -28.86 20.28 -35.61
N ASN A 24 -28.50 19.83 -36.81
CA ASN A 24 -28.48 18.41 -37.15
C ASN A 24 -27.40 17.67 -36.37
N GLU A 25 -26.25 18.26 -36.16
CA GLU A 25 -25.17 17.70 -35.36
C GLU A 25 -25.56 17.58 -33.88
N ALA A 26 -26.19 18.60 -33.32
CA ALA A 26 -26.75 18.59 -31.96
C ALA A 26 -27.88 17.55 -31.80
N LEU A 27 -28.76 17.37 -32.80
CA LEU A 27 -29.80 16.35 -32.78
C LEU A 27 -29.22 14.93 -32.89
N ASN A 28 -28.24 14.72 -33.73
CA ASN A 28 -27.53 13.43 -33.88
C ASN A 28 -26.73 13.07 -32.62
N THR A 29 -26.22 14.06 -31.88
CA THR A 29 -25.54 13.86 -30.59
C THR A 29 -26.54 13.53 -29.49
N ALA A 30 -27.73 14.15 -29.50
CA ALA A 30 -28.80 13.90 -28.53
C ALA A 30 -29.53 12.56 -28.74
N THR A 31 -29.56 12.04 -29.99
CA THR A 31 -30.22 10.77 -30.34
C THR A 31 -29.28 9.56 -30.33
N LYS A 32 -27.97 9.76 -30.15
CA LYS A 32 -27.12 8.63 -29.80
C LYS A 32 -27.65 8.00 -28.52
N PRO A 33 -28.02 6.70 -28.51
CA PRO A 33 -28.39 6.05 -27.27
C PRO A 33 -27.23 6.33 -26.33
N LYS A 34 -27.51 6.92 -25.14
CA LYS A 34 -26.57 6.87 -24.02
C LYS A 34 -26.18 5.41 -23.93
N SER A 35 -24.99 5.06 -24.43
CA SER A 35 -24.42 3.77 -24.06
C SER A 35 -24.48 3.82 -22.54
N THR A 36 -25.29 2.98 -21.95
CA THR A 36 -25.16 2.62 -20.55
C THR A 36 -23.70 2.18 -20.47
N ILE A 37 -22.83 3.10 -20.05
CA ILE A 37 -21.54 2.72 -19.52
C ILE A 37 -21.97 1.91 -18.31
N GLU A 38 -22.16 0.59 -18.49
CA GLU A 38 -22.09 -0.31 -17.38
C GLU A 38 -20.76 0.05 -16.75
N ASN A 39 -20.80 0.71 -15.60
CA ASN A 39 -19.66 0.92 -14.75
C ASN A 39 -19.22 -0.50 -14.32
N LYS A 40 -18.48 -1.14 -15.22
CA LYS A 40 -17.92 -2.46 -14.98
C LYS A 40 -16.89 -2.25 -13.87
N GLN A 41 -17.35 -2.44 -12.64
CA GLN A 41 -16.48 -2.33 -11.48
C GLN A 41 -15.24 -3.20 -11.71
N LEU A 42 -14.08 -2.69 -11.37
CA LEU A 42 -12.82 -3.39 -11.52
C LEU A 42 -12.79 -4.62 -10.61
N ASP A 43 -12.20 -5.69 -11.10
CA ASP A 43 -11.88 -6.84 -10.26
C ASP A 43 -10.61 -6.54 -9.46
N LEU A 44 -10.70 -6.58 -8.13
CA LEU A 44 -9.61 -6.21 -7.24
C LEU A 44 -8.41 -7.15 -7.39
N PHE A 45 -8.65 -8.46 -7.51
CA PHE A 45 -7.58 -9.44 -7.69
C PHE A 45 -6.78 -9.17 -8.97
N SER A 46 -7.48 -8.99 -10.09
CA SER A 46 -6.86 -8.68 -11.38
C SER A 46 -6.09 -7.37 -11.35
N HIS A 47 -6.64 -6.35 -10.66
CA HIS A 47 -5.99 -5.06 -10.50
C HIS A 47 -4.67 -5.17 -9.73
N ILE A 48 -4.68 -5.84 -8.57
CA ILE A 48 -3.46 -6.06 -7.77
C ILE A 48 -2.45 -6.88 -8.59
N SER A 49 -2.86 -8.01 -9.17
CA SER A 49 -1.97 -8.89 -9.92
C SER A 49 -1.28 -8.18 -11.08
N SER A 50 -2.05 -7.43 -11.89
CA SER A 50 -1.50 -6.67 -13.01
C SER A 50 -0.57 -5.53 -12.56
N THR A 51 -0.81 -4.93 -11.41
CA THR A 51 0.08 -3.92 -10.82
C THR A 51 1.46 -4.52 -10.54
N PHE A 52 1.51 -5.66 -9.83
CA PHE A 52 2.78 -6.35 -9.58
C PHE A 52 3.46 -6.78 -10.88
N ASP A 53 2.72 -7.33 -11.84
CA ASP A 53 3.27 -7.75 -13.13
C ASP A 53 3.94 -6.59 -13.89
N ASN A 54 3.34 -5.41 -13.85
CA ASN A 54 3.91 -4.22 -14.48
C ASN A 54 5.17 -3.74 -13.77
N LEU A 55 5.16 -3.70 -12.44
CA LEU A 55 6.31 -3.25 -11.63
C LEU A 55 7.54 -4.13 -11.84
N ILE A 56 7.40 -5.46 -11.86
CA ILE A 56 8.53 -6.39 -12.03
C ILE A 56 9.06 -6.47 -13.46
N LYS A 57 8.32 -5.98 -14.47
CA LYS A 57 8.81 -5.89 -15.86
C LYS A 57 9.92 -4.86 -16.02
N GLU A 58 9.80 -3.72 -15.33
CA GLU A 58 10.67 -2.57 -15.53
C GLU A 58 12.01 -2.72 -14.83
N LYS A 59 12.03 -3.33 -13.66
CA LYS A 59 13.22 -3.43 -12.79
C LYS A 59 13.27 -4.77 -12.09
N LYS A 60 14.48 -5.22 -11.77
CA LYS A 60 14.71 -6.59 -11.27
C LYS A 60 15.37 -6.67 -9.90
N GLU A 61 15.92 -5.56 -9.39
CA GLU A 61 16.59 -5.58 -8.10
C GLU A 61 15.58 -5.59 -6.95
N LYS A 62 15.88 -6.33 -5.90
CA LYS A 62 15.03 -6.47 -4.72
C LYS A 62 15.33 -5.41 -3.66
N ASN A 63 16.57 -4.96 -3.54
CA ASN A 63 17.01 -4.07 -2.48
C ASN A 63 16.28 -2.71 -2.55
N ILE A 64 15.54 -2.35 -1.50
CA ILE A 64 14.85 -1.06 -1.36
C ILE A 64 15.87 0.08 -1.22
N MET A 65 16.99 -0.22 -0.56
CA MET A 65 18.08 0.71 -0.31
C MET A 65 19.36 0.22 -0.97
N THR A 66 20.27 1.12 -1.32
CA THR A 66 21.62 0.79 -1.77
C THR A 66 22.55 0.76 -0.55
N PRO A 67 23.10 -0.40 -0.16
CA PRO A 67 24.01 -0.48 0.97
C PRO A 67 25.26 0.38 0.75
N TYR A 68 25.47 1.36 1.60
CA TYR A 68 26.65 2.21 1.57
C TYR A 68 26.95 2.83 2.95
N GLY A 69 28.07 2.51 3.55
CA GLY A 69 28.46 3.09 4.85
C GLY A 69 27.50 2.75 5.98
N ASN A 70 27.03 3.79 6.69
CA ASN A 70 26.13 3.65 7.82
C ASN A 70 24.71 3.23 7.34
N PRO A 71 24.15 2.11 7.82
CA PRO A 71 22.84 1.61 7.40
C PRO A 71 21.65 2.57 7.68
N TYR A 72 21.85 3.56 8.50
CA TYR A 72 20.83 4.59 8.78
C TYR A 72 20.73 5.66 7.68
N ASN A 73 21.68 5.70 6.75
CA ASN A 73 21.74 6.68 5.67
C ASN A 73 21.84 6.04 4.28
N TRP A 74 21.48 4.77 4.14
CA TRP A 74 21.48 4.13 2.84
C TRP A 74 20.49 4.82 1.88
N PRO A 75 20.95 5.28 0.71
CA PRO A 75 20.05 5.91 -0.25
C PRO A 75 19.06 4.90 -0.84
N ARG A 76 17.93 5.41 -1.31
CA ARG A 76 16.94 4.62 -2.05
C ARG A 76 17.56 4.05 -3.32
N ASN A 77 17.31 2.77 -3.57
CA ASN A 77 17.78 2.09 -4.78
C ASN A 77 16.85 2.39 -5.97
N ASN A 78 17.38 3.12 -6.96
CA ASN A 78 16.63 3.46 -8.17
C ASN A 78 16.34 2.27 -9.08
N ASN A 79 17.02 1.12 -8.89
CA ASN A 79 16.84 -0.10 -9.66
C ASN A 79 15.92 -1.11 -8.98
N CYS A 80 15.45 -0.83 -7.75
CA CYS A 80 14.47 -1.67 -7.07
C CYS A 80 13.18 -1.76 -7.88
N TRP A 81 12.62 -2.96 -8.01
CA TRP A 81 11.36 -3.17 -8.73
C TRP A 81 10.18 -2.38 -8.11
N ALA A 82 10.22 -2.16 -6.80
CA ALA A 82 9.20 -1.39 -6.07
C ALA A 82 9.50 0.10 -5.98
N LYS A 83 10.47 0.64 -6.76
CA LYS A 83 10.95 2.03 -6.65
C LYS A 83 9.85 3.09 -6.86
N SER A 84 8.88 2.80 -7.72
CA SER A 84 7.76 3.73 -8.00
C SER A 84 6.70 3.74 -6.89
N ILE A 85 6.76 2.80 -5.95
CA ILE A 85 5.90 2.76 -4.78
C ILE A 85 6.54 3.56 -3.64
N ASP A 86 5.75 4.39 -2.99
CA ASP A 86 6.23 5.16 -1.84
C ASP A 86 6.37 4.26 -0.60
N LEU A 87 7.61 3.85 -0.34
CA LEU A 87 8.01 3.02 0.80
C LEU A 87 8.57 3.86 1.97
N THR A 88 8.38 5.18 1.98
CA THR A 88 8.96 6.07 3.01
C THR A 88 8.38 5.87 4.39
N GLY A 89 7.18 5.28 4.50
CA GLY A 89 6.56 4.89 5.77
C GLY A 89 7.08 3.57 6.36
N TYR A 90 7.99 2.89 5.66
CA TYR A 90 8.62 1.68 6.15
C TYR A 90 9.97 2.00 6.82
N ALA A 91 10.13 1.56 8.05
CA ALA A 91 11.37 1.58 8.80
C ALA A 91 11.99 0.19 8.81
N GLY A 92 12.99 -0.03 7.99
CA GLY A 92 13.68 -1.33 7.89
C GLY A 92 14.60 -1.65 9.06
N CYS A 93 14.59 -0.86 10.13
CA CYS A 93 15.46 -1.05 11.27
C CYS A 93 14.95 -0.29 12.50
N VAL A 94 14.95 -0.93 13.63
CA VAL A 94 14.63 -0.37 14.94
C VAL A 94 15.86 -0.48 15.85
N VAL A 95 16.36 0.65 16.34
CA VAL A 95 17.49 0.70 17.27
C VAL A 95 16.93 0.66 18.72
N PRO A 96 17.48 -0.12 19.66
CA PRO A 96 18.87 -0.58 19.73
C PRO A 96 19.09 -2.06 19.38
N LEU A 97 18.20 -2.73 18.72
CA LEU A 97 18.28 -4.17 18.48
C LEU A 97 19.34 -4.59 17.44
N GLY A 98 20.34 -3.73 17.16
CA GLY A 98 21.39 -4.06 16.21
C GLY A 98 20.94 -4.12 14.76
N GLY A 99 19.79 -3.50 14.44
CA GLY A 99 19.24 -3.49 13.10
C GLY A 99 18.23 -4.61 12.81
N VAL A 100 17.85 -5.38 13.81
CA VAL A 100 16.91 -6.50 13.68
C VAL A 100 15.49 -6.00 13.97
N GLY A 101 14.54 -6.37 13.11
CA GLY A 101 13.15 -5.96 13.21
C GLY A 101 12.83 -4.68 12.44
N GLY A 102 11.62 -4.59 11.97
CA GLY A 102 11.08 -3.45 11.22
C GLY A 102 9.91 -2.79 11.92
N GLY A 103 9.41 -1.73 11.29
CA GLY A 103 8.20 -1.04 11.71
C GLY A 103 7.57 -0.29 10.55
N THR A 104 6.29 0.03 10.69
CA THR A 104 5.55 0.71 9.62
C THR A 104 4.72 1.86 10.20
N LEU A 105 4.79 3.04 9.59
CA LEU A 105 3.95 4.18 9.94
C LEU A 105 2.48 3.88 9.61
N ILE A 106 1.63 3.91 10.63
CA ILE A 106 0.18 3.69 10.53
C ILE A 106 -0.64 4.94 10.81
N THR A 107 -0.04 5.95 11.44
CA THR A 107 -0.54 7.32 11.54
C THR A 107 0.65 8.28 11.52
N LYS A 108 0.42 9.57 11.52
CA LYS A 108 1.52 10.56 11.65
C LYS A 108 2.31 10.44 12.95
N LYS A 109 1.81 9.72 13.94
CA LYS A 109 2.42 9.62 15.27
C LYS A 109 2.56 8.20 15.79
N HIS A 110 2.14 7.19 15.02
CA HIS A 110 2.17 5.80 15.48
C HIS A 110 2.81 4.87 14.45
N VAL A 111 3.53 3.88 14.98
CA VAL A 111 4.15 2.81 14.22
C VAL A 111 3.60 1.46 14.65
N LEU A 112 3.43 0.56 13.67
CA LEU A 112 3.16 -0.85 13.90
C LEU A 112 4.48 -1.58 14.04
N LEU A 113 4.60 -2.40 15.08
CA LEU A 113 5.77 -3.18 15.46
C LEU A 113 5.33 -4.61 15.82
N ALA A 114 6.28 -5.55 15.95
CA ALA A 114 6.00 -6.91 16.43
C ALA A 114 6.11 -6.98 17.96
N ASN A 115 5.08 -7.50 18.63
CA ASN A 115 5.04 -7.52 20.10
C ASN A 115 6.05 -8.50 20.74
N HIS A 116 6.38 -9.61 20.07
CA HIS A 116 7.33 -10.60 20.60
C HIS A 116 8.79 -10.11 20.58
N VAL A 117 9.10 -9.02 19.84
CA VAL A 117 10.44 -8.46 19.81
C VAL A 117 10.71 -7.74 21.14
N PRO A 118 11.80 -8.11 21.86
CA PRO A 118 12.12 -7.51 23.14
C PRO A 118 12.74 -6.13 22.93
N TYR A 119 11.90 -5.16 22.59
CA TYR A 119 12.35 -3.76 22.56
C TYR A 119 12.87 -3.40 23.95
N SER A 120 14.08 -2.87 24.02
CA SER A 120 14.60 -2.33 25.26
C SER A 120 13.67 -1.25 25.79
N ALA A 121 13.74 -0.97 27.10
CA ALA A 121 12.84 -0.01 27.75
C ALA A 121 12.67 1.28 26.92
N SER A 122 11.43 1.74 26.74
CA SER A 122 11.14 3.04 26.10
C SER A 122 11.88 4.18 26.82
N PRO A 123 12.41 5.17 26.11
CA PRO A 123 12.33 5.35 24.66
C PRO A 123 13.39 4.55 23.88
N PHE A 124 13.05 4.12 22.65
CA PHE A 124 13.99 3.58 21.68
C PHE A 124 13.83 4.27 20.33
N MET A 125 14.90 4.27 19.52
CA MET A 125 14.90 4.98 18.25
C MET A 125 14.35 4.12 17.10
N ILE A 126 13.64 4.80 16.21
CA ILE A 126 13.23 4.27 14.90
C ILE A 126 13.56 5.32 13.84
N PHE A 127 13.92 4.91 12.64
CA PHE A 127 14.26 5.84 11.58
C PHE A 127 13.67 5.45 10.24
N PHE A 128 13.40 6.51 9.47
CA PHE A 128 12.82 6.46 8.15
C PHE A 128 13.69 7.24 7.19
N ILE A 129 13.62 6.90 5.92
CA ILE A 129 14.33 7.59 4.85
C ILE A 129 13.30 7.99 3.80
N ASN A 130 13.22 9.27 3.48
CA ASN A 130 12.30 9.76 2.45
C ASN A 130 12.83 9.52 1.03
N ASN A 131 12.03 9.87 0.01
CA ASN A 131 12.40 9.67 -1.39
C ASN A 131 13.55 10.58 -1.86
N ASN A 132 13.91 11.60 -1.08
CA ASN A 132 15.07 12.48 -1.32
C ASN A 132 16.32 12.02 -0.55
N ASN A 133 16.32 10.81 0.02
CA ASN A 133 17.41 10.24 0.82
C ASN A 133 17.70 11.00 2.12
N VAL A 134 16.73 11.77 2.63
CA VAL A 134 16.84 12.40 3.94
C VAL A 134 16.39 11.41 5.01
N SER A 135 17.26 11.21 6.01
CA SER A 135 16.97 10.34 7.17
C SER A 135 16.30 11.13 8.27
N PHE A 136 15.28 10.52 8.88
CA PHE A 136 14.55 11.04 10.03
C PHE A 136 14.62 10.05 11.16
N ILE A 137 14.96 10.53 12.35
CA ILE A 137 15.03 9.73 13.58
C ILE A 137 13.91 10.21 14.52
N TYR A 138 13.16 9.25 15.05
CA TYR A 138 12.12 9.47 16.04
C TYR A 138 12.35 8.55 17.25
N ASN A 139 11.86 8.95 18.43
CA ASN A 139 11.83 8.09 19.60
C ASN A 139 10.44 7.47 19.73
N VAL A 140 10.38 6.17 19.90
CA VAL A 140 9.18 5.50 20.37
C VAL A 140 9.14 5.66 21.88
N VAL A 141 8.24 6.52 22.36
CA VAL A 141 8.20 6.93 23.78
C VAL A 141 7.24 6.09 24.62
N LYS A 142 6.25 5.48 23.99
CA LYS A 142 5.32 4.54 24.60
C LYS A 142 5.01 3.41 23.65
N THR A 143 4.69 2.25 24.18
CA THR A 143 4.20 1.11 23.43
C THR A 143 2.98 0.52 24.09
N LYS A 144 2.07 -0.04 23.29
CA LYS A 144 0.93 -0.80 23.79
C LYS A 144 0.59 -1.94 22.83
N ARG A 145 0.47 -3.14 23.39
CA ARG A 145 0.05 -4.34 22.68
C ARG A 145 -1.44 -4.26 22.34
N VAL A 146 -1.82 -4.69 21.15
CA VAL A 146 -3.20 -5.05 20.83
C VAL A 146 -3.45 -6.45 21.40
N ALA A 147 -4.43 -6.56 22.29
CA ALA A 147 -4.68 -7.78 23.06
C ALA A 147 -4.81 -9.02 22.15
N ASP A 148 -4.27 -10.13 22.62
CA ASP A 148 -4.32 -11.43 21.95
C ASP A 148 -3.73 -11.49 20.54
N THR A 149 -2.87 -10.52 20.20
CA THR A 149 -2.16 -10.47 18.91
C THR A 149 -0.67 -10.24 19.10
N ASP A 150 0.11 -10.37 18.02
CA ASP A 150 1.50 -9.93 17.99
C ASP A 150 1.66 -8.47 17.51
N ILE A 151 0.57 -7.70 17.47
CA ILE A 151 0.62 -6.29 17.11
C ILE A 151 1.02 -5.47 18.33
N LEU A 152 2.11 -4.71 18.19
CA LEU A 152 2.52 -3.67 19.13
C LEU A 152 2.40 -2.31 18.44
N ILE A 153 1.73 -1.36 19.08
CA ILE A 153 1.65 0.02 18.60
C ILE A 153 2.64 0.86 19.40
N GLY A 154 3.54 1.53 18.70
CA GLY A 154 4.47 2.51 19.26
C GLY A 154 4.00 3.93 19.02
N GLU A 155 4.00 4.79 20.06
CA GLU A 155 3.79 6.23 19.95
C GLU A 155 5.14 6.93 19.77
N LEU A 156 5.26 7.76 18.74
CA LEU A 156 6.45 8.58 18.49
C LEU A 156 6.44 9.84 19.36
N ASP A 157 7.62 10.36 19.67
CA ASP A 157 7.81 11.60 20.44
C ASP A 157 7.16 12.83 19.77
N LYS A 158 7.01 12.83 18.46
CA LYS A 158 6.39 13.88 17.65
C LYS A 158 5.77 13.32 16.37
N GLU A 159 4.94 14.11 15.68
CA GLU A 159 4.48 13.76 14.34
C GLU A 159 5.64 13.67 13.36
N VAL A 160 5.52 12.74 12.43
CA VAL A 160 6.53 12.56 11.38
C VAL A 160 6.48 13.68 10.34
N ASP A 161 7.60 13.89 9.69
CA ASP A 161 7.73 14.82 8.56
C ASP A 161 6.75 14.45 7.43
N SER A 162 6.20 15.46 6.76
CA SER A 162 5.20 15.31 5.70
C SER A 162 5.72 14.55 4.46
N SER A 163 7.03 14.44 4.30
CA SER A 163 7.65 13.65 3.23
C SER A 163 7.67 12.13 3.51
N LEU A 164 7.18 11.70 4.68
CA LEU A 164 7.03 10.29 5.04
C LEU A 164 5.57 9.86 4.87
N LYS A 165 5.34 8.82 4.09
CA LYS A 165 3.99 8.30 3.79
C LYS A 165 3.46 7.47 4.96
N VAL A 166 2.31 7.85 5.49
CA VAL A 166 1.52 6.99 6.37
C VAL A 166 0.84 5.92 5.52
N CYS A 167 0.99 4.64 5.89
CA CYS A 167 0.37 3.53 5.17
C CYS A 167 -1.12 3.46 5.48
N SER A 168 -1.93 3.36 4.43
CA SER A 168 -3.33 2.95 4.55
C SER A 168 -3.41 1.44 4.81
N VAL A 169 -4.53 0.97 5.37
CA VAL A 169 -4.80 -0.45 5.62
C VAL A 169 -5.99 -0.93 4.78
N LEU A 170 -6.10 -2.24 4.56
CA LEU A 170 -7.32 -2.81 3.99
C LEU A 170 -8.48 -2.67 5.00
N PRO A 171 -9.72 -2.37 4.55
CA PRO A 171 -10.88 -2.36 5.44
C PRO A 171 -11.19 -3.78 5.96
N ALA A 172 -11.84 -3.89 7.12
CA ALA A 172 -12.15 -5.17 7.77
C ALA A 172 -12.94 -6.13 6.86
N ASN A 173 -13.73 -5.60 5.95
CA ASN A 173 -14.56 -6.38 5.03
C ASN A 173 -13.91 -6.62 3.66
N TYR A 174 -12.60 -6.41 3.51
CA TYR A 174 -11.88 -6.50 2.23
C TYR A 174 -12.10 -7.82 1.49
N ILE A 175 -12.33 -8.92 2.20
CA ILE A 175 -12.58 -10.25 1.63
C ILE A 175 -13.77 -10.25 0.66
N LYS A 176 -14.77 -9.39 0.88
CA LYS A 176 -15.95 -9.26 0.01
C LYS A 176 -15.62 -8.74 -1.40
N TYR A 177 -14.44 -8.21 -1.61
CA TYR A 177 -13.96 -7.73 -2.91
C TYR A 177 -13.18 -8.78 -3.70
N PHE A 178 -13.08 -10.00 -3.17
CA PHE A 178 -12.47 -11.15 -3.86
C PHE A 178 -13.54 -12.22 -4.13
N SER A 179 -13.51 -12.86 -5.32
CA SER A 179 -14.51 -13.86 -5.70
C SER A 179 -14.36 -15.15 -4.88
N LYS A 180 -13.42 -16.01 -5.24
CA LYS A 180 -13.14 -17.27 -4.53
C LYS A 180 -11.69 -17.38 -4.11
N ASP A 181 -10.78 -16.78 -4.87
CA ASP A 181 -9.36 -16.79 -4.58
C ASP A 181 -8.96 -15.50 -3.91
N THR A 182 -8.50 -15.62 -2.66
CA THR A 182 -7.91 -14.50 -1.90
C THR A 182 -6.38 -14.50 -1.99
N ASN A 183 -5.80 -15.26 -2.92
CA ASN A 183 -4.36 -15.46 -3.06
C ASN A 183 -3.72 -14.37 -3.93
N PHE A 184 -3.92 -13.13 -3.58
CA PHE A 184 -3.34 -11.99 -4.31
C PHE A 184 -1.86 -11.75 -3.93
N PRO A 185 -1.07 -11.08 -4.79
CA PRO A 185 0.32 -10.77 -4.49
C PRO A 185 0.48 -9.83 -3.29
N LEU A 186 1.49 -10.12 -2.48
CA LEU A 186 1.95 -9.31 -1.36
C LEU A 186 3.35 -8.78 -1.64
N LEU A 187 3.62 -7.54 -1.23
CA LEU A 187 4.96 -7.03 -1.01
C LEU A 187 5.27 -7.17 0.47
N TYR A 188 6.37 -7.84 0.80
CA TYR A 188 6.90 -7.85 2.16
C TYR A 188 8.40 -7.47 2.15
N SER A 189 8.91 -7.12 3.30
CA SER A 189 10.30 -6.77 3.46
C SER A 189 10.96 -7.67 4.50
N ASP A 190 12.27 -7.80 4.44
CA ASP A 190 13.11 -8.55 5.37
C ASP A 190 14.09 -7.63 6.12
N GLN A 191 14.90 -8.20 7.00
CA GLN A 191 15.94 -7.49 7.74
C GLN A 191 17.05 -6.90 6.84
N GLU A 192 17.20 -7.39 5.60
CA GLU A 192 18.13 -6.86 4.61
C GLU A 192 17.51 -5.72 3.78
N ARG A 193 16.27 -5.33 4.07
CA ARG A 193 15.52 -4.27 3.39
C ARG A 193 15.29 -4.56 1.91
N LYS A 194 14.92 -5.78 1.61
CA LYS A 194 14.50 -6.19 0.27
C LYS A 194 12.98 -5.99 0.11
N ALA A 195 12.54 -5.64 -1.10
CA ALA A 195 11.17 -5.76 -1.53
C ALA A 195 10.98 -7.18 -2.11
N LEU A 196 10.25 -8.00 -1.39
CA LEU A 196 10.01 -9.40 -1.71
C LEU A 196 8.53 -9.60 -2.08
N ILE A 197 8.23 -10.67 -2.82
CA ILE A 197 6.86 -10.98 -3.24
C ILE A 197 6.45 -12.33 -2.67
N ALA A 198 5.29 -12.35 -2.01
CA ALA A 198 4.59 -13.55 -1.57
C ALA A 198 3.19 -13.61 -2.18
N GLU A 199 2.49 -14.72 -1.97
CA GLU A 199 1.08 -14.88 -2.27
C GLU A 199 0.28 -14.93 -0.96
N HIS A 200 -0.77 -14.12 -0.86
CA HIS A 200 -1.61 -14.03 0.32
C HIS A 200 -2.35 -15.33 0.60
N GLY A 201 -2.42 -15.71 1.87
CA GLY A 201 -3.32 -16.72 2.41
C GLY A 201 -3.84 -16.26 3.76
N LEU A 202 -5.13 -16.44 4.03
CA LEU A 202 -5.72 -16.10 5.32
C LEU A 202 -5.78 -17.35 6.20
N ILE A 203 -5.27 -17.24 7.41
CA ILE A 203 -5.35 -18.28 8.44
C ILE A 203 -6.07 -17.71 9.66
N ASN A 204 -7.22 -18.29 9.97
CA ASN A 204 -7.99 -17.93 11.15
C ASN A 204 -7.58 -18.76 12.38
N ASN A 205 -7.53 -18.11 13.55
CA ASN A 205 -7.30 -18.72 14.86
C ASN A 205 -6.03 -19.57 14.97
N THR A 206 -4.97 -19.19 14.29
CA THR A 206 -3.66 -19.82 14.47
C THR A 206 -2.88 -19.04 15.51
N PHE A 207 -2.38 -19.72 16.53
CA PHE A 207 -1.69 -19.09 17.67
C PHE A 207 -2.53 -18.01 18.39
N GLY A 208 -3.87 -18.19 18.45
CA GLY A 208 -4.79 -17.27 19.11
C GLY A 208 -5.16 -16.02 18.32
N SER A 209 -4.68 -15.85 17.10
CA SER A 209 -4.97 -14.67 16.27
C SER A 209 -5.27 -15.02 14.83
N THR A 210 -5.87 -14.07 14.09
CA THR A 210 -6.03 -14.14 12.64
C THR A 210 -4.76 -13.64 11.98
N ASN A 211 -4.18 -14.47 11.12
CA ASN A 211 -2.91 -14.21 10.47
C ASN A 211 -3.02 -14.26 8.95
N THR A 212 -2.13 -13.53 8.29
CA THR A 212 -1.86 -13.63 6.86
C THR A 212 -0.69 -14.58 6.66
N LEU A 213 -0.91 -15.64 5.89
CA LEU A 213 0.15 -16.55 5.44
C LEU A 213 0.83 -15.96 4.20
N LEU A 214 2.15 -15.97 4.19
CA LEU A 214 2.97 -15.62 3.05
C LEU A 214 3.39 -16.89 2.32
N ASN A 215 2.69 -17.22 1.23
CA ASN A 215 3.00 -18.40 0.41
C ASN A 215 3.99 -18.05 -0.70
N ILE A 216 4.70 -19.07 -1.21
CA ILE A 216 5.47 -18.94 -2.45
C ILE A 216 4.49 -18.63 -3.59
N PRO A 217 4.74 -17.57 -4.40
CA PRO A 217 3.89 -17.28 -5.54
C PRO A 217 3.86 -18.43 -6.54
N LYS A 218 2.66 -18.79 -7.02
CA LYS A 218 2.50 -19.81 -8.08
C LYS A 218 3.03 -19.33 -9.44
N ASP A 219 2.99 -18.01 -9.68
CA ASP A 219 3.58 -17.40 -10.88
C ASP A 219 5.11 -17.44 -10.79
N PRO A 220 5.81 -18.15 -11.71
CA PRO A 220 7.27 -18.24 -11.69
C PRO A 220 7.99 -16.89 -11.79
N ASN A 221 7.37 -15.87 -12.38
CA ASN A 221 7.97 -14.55 -12.46
C ASN A 221 7.97 -13.84 -11.11
N LYS A 222 6.91 -13.99 -10.33
CA LYS A 222 6.80 -13.46 -8.97
C LYS A 222 7.61 -14.31 -7.98
N ALA A 223 7.66 -15.63 -8.15
CA ALA A 223 8.42 -16.54 -7.30
C ALA A 223 9.92 -16.23 -7.24
N LYS A 224 10.49 -15.61 -8.28
CA LYS A 224 11.91 -15.14 -8.28
C LYS A 224 12.18 -14.06 -7.22
N TYR A 225 11.15 -13.39 -6.74
CA TYR A 225 11.22 -12.34 -5.72
C TYR A 225 10.86 -12.85 -4.34
N PHE A 226 10.49 -14.10 -4.19
CA PHE A 226 10.26 -14.73 -2.89
C PHE A 226 11.57 -15.09 -2.22
N GLU A 227 11.64 -14.90 -0.90
CA GLU A 227 12.67 -15.43 -0.01
C GLU A 227 11.98 -15.91 1.27
N PRO A 228 12.44 -17.01 1.91
CA PRO A 228 11.86 -17.48 3.17
C PRO A 228 11.98 -16.43 4.27
N VAL A 229 10.93 -16.26 5.07
CA VAL A 229 10.99 -15.45 6.30
C VAL A 229 11.88 -16.15 7.32
N ILE A 230 12.81 -15.42 7.91
CA ILE A 230 13.78 -15.94 8.88
C ILE A 230 13.74 -15.15 10.19
N GLY A 231 14.45 -15.67 11.21
CA GLY A 231 14.62 -14.93 12.48
C GLY A 231 15.30 -13.58 12.24
N GLY A 232 14.71 -12.50 12.75
CA GLY A 232 15.15 -11.12 12.54
C GLY A 232 14.25 -10.31 11.59
N ASP A 233 13.40 -10.97 10.81
CA ASP A 233 12.45 -10.29 9.94
C ASP A 233 11.22 -9.73 10.68
N SER A 234 11.11 -9.97 11.96
CA SER A 234 9.97 -9.56 12.80
C SER A 234 9.65 -8.08 12.70
N GLY A 235 8.37 -7.75 12.58
CA GLY A 235 7.88 -6.36 12.46
C GLY A 235 8.08 -5.73 11.09
N ASN A 236 8.78 -6.37 10.15
CA ASN A 236 8.89 -5.87 8.79
C ASN A 236 7.53 -5.87 8.09
N LEU A 237 7.38 -4.96 7.16
CA LEU A 237 6.17 -4.67 6.40
C LEU A 237 5.66 -5.89 5.65
N VAL A 238 4.34 -6.14 5.75
CA VAL A 238 3.57 -6.97 4.83
C VAL A 238 2.41 -6.14 4.28
N SER A 239 2.34 -6.01 2.98
CA SER A 239 1.42 -5.10 2.28
C SER A 239 0.99 -5.67 0.93
N THR A 240 0.01 -5.02 0.30
CA THR A 240 -0.27 -5.14 -1.13
C THR A 240 -0.21 -3.78 -1.79
N ILE A 241 -0.43 -3.71 -3.10
CA ILE A 241 -0.38 -2.45 -3.86
C ILE A 241 -1.72 -2.26 -4.58
N ILE A 242 -2.42 -1.18 -4.23
CA ILE A 242 -3.69 -0.78 -4.86
C ILE A 242 -3.56 0.68 -5.30
N ASN A 243 -3.86 0.97 -6.56
CA ASN A 243 -3.77 2.33 -7.14
C ASN A 243 -2.38 2.97 -6.96
N ASN A 244 -1.30 2.19 -7.10
CA ASN A 244 0.09 2.60 -6.84
C ASN A 244 0.39 3.04 -5.40
N GLU A 245 -0.49 2.74 -4.46
CA GLU A 245 -0.28 2.97 -3.04
C GLU A 245 0.03 1.66 -2.31
N LEU A 246 0.93 1.76 -1.33
CA LEU A 246 1.24 0.67 -0.42
C LEU A 246 0.13 0.54 0.62
N ILE A 247 -0.53 -0.61 0.65
CA ILE A 247 -1.64 -0.90 1.56
C ILE A 247 -1.20 -1.97 2.54
N LEU A 248 -1.08 -1.58 3.80
CA LEU A 248 -0.61 -2.43 4.89
C LEU A 248 -1.59 -3.57 5.18
N ILE A 249 -1.07 -4.77 5.34
CA ILE A 249 -1.79 -5.96 5.80
C ILE A 249 -1.34 -6.36 7.19
N GLY A 250 -0.04 -6.24 7.49
CA GLY A 250 0.48 -6.56 8.82
C GLY A 250 1.97 -6.37 8.96
N GLY A 251 2.51 -6.81 10.08
CA GLY A 251 3.94 -6.96 10.33
C GLY A 251 4.31 -8.43 10.43
N LEU A 252 5.48 -8.80 9.91
CA LEU A 252 6.02 -10.15 10.04
C LEU A 252 6.17 -10.53 11.51
N TYR A 253 5.75 -11.75 11.83
CA TYR A 253 5.71 -12.17 13.21
C TYR A 253 6.33 -13.56 13.45
N MET A 254 6.24 -14.46 12.47
CA MET A 254 6.72 -15.85 12.65
C MET A 254 7.17 -16.45 11.31
N THR A 255 8.15 -17.34 11.38
CA THR A 255 8.47 -18.25 10.28
C THR A 255 7.53 -19.45 10.32
N PHE A 256 7.14 -19.96 9.17
CA PHE A 256 6.30 -21.16 9.07
C PHE A 256 6.99 -22.18 8.15
N GLY A 257 7.88 -22.97 8.72
CA GLY A 257 8.77 -23.84 7.95
C GLY A 257 9.76 -23.05 7.09
N SER A 258 10.42 -23.72 6.15
CA SER A 258 11.41 -23.08 5.25
C SER A 258 10.80 -22.37 4.05
N MET A 259 9.45 -22.35 3.90
CA MET A 259 8.80 -21.95 2.67
C MET A 259 7.66 -20.93 2.85
N ALA A 260 7.43 -20.44 4.04
CA ALA A 260 6.33 -19.52 4.32
C ALA A 260 6.65 -18.64 5.54
N GLY A 261 5.91 -17.54 5.68
CA GLY A 261 5.93 -16.67 6.85
C GLY A 261 4.53 -16.32 7.29
N LEU A 262 4.39 -15.80 8.49
CA LEU A 262 3.14 -15.29 9.03
C LEU A 262 3.26 -13.81 9.38
N ALA A 263 2.18 -13.06 9.13
CA ALA A 263 1.98 -11.71 9.62
C ALA A 263 0.65 -11.64 10.35
N THR A 264 0.55 -10.93 11.47
CA THR A 264 -0.75 -10.69 12.09
C THR A 264 -1.57 -9.77 11.20
N SER A 265 -2.81 -10.19 10.86
CA SER A 265 -3.69 -9.48 9.94
C SER A 265 -4.28 -8.22 10.58
N VAL A 266 -3.73 -7.05 10.32
CA VAL A 266 -4.26 -5.75 10.81
C VAL A 266 -5.71 -5.52 10.39
N PRO A 267 -6.16 -5.83 9.16
CA PRO A 267 -7.57 -5.71 8.77
C PRO A 267 -8.55 -6.47 9.67
N SER A 268 -8.11 -7.54 10.29
CA SER A 268 -8.94 -8.32 11.23
C SER A 268 -9.08 -7.66 12.62
N TYR A 269 -8.29 -6.63 12.92
CA TYR A 269 -8.20 -5.99 14.25
C TYR A 269 -8.28 -4.46 14.18
N ILE A 270 -8.93 -3.90 13.15
CA ILE A 270 -9.00 -2.43 12.94
C ILE A 270 -9.56 -1.72 14.17
N THR A 271 -10.62 -2.25 14.78
CA THR A 271 -11.25 -1.66 15.97
C THR A 271 -10.28 -1.65 17.15
N GLU A 272 -9.65 -2.78 17.44
CA GLU A 272 -8.71 -2.95 18.54
C GLU A 272 -7.45 -2.11 18.36
N VAL A 273 -6.94 -2.03 17.13
CA VAL A 273 -5.81 -1.16 16.77
C VAL A 273 -6.18 0.31 16.97
N ASN A 274 -7.34 0.77 16.48
CA ASN A 274 -7.80 2.14 16.67
C ASN A 274 -8.02 2.49 18.14
N ASN A 275 -8.58 1.56 18.94
CA ASN A 275 -8.72 1.73 20.38
C ASN A 275 -7.35 1.85 21.07
N THR A 276 -6.39 1.05 20.64
CA THR A 276 -5.02 1.10 21.15
C THR A 276 -4.35 2.42 20.81
N ILE A 277 -4.42 2.88 19.55
CA ILE A 277 -3.93 4.19 19.11
C ILE A 277 -4.55 5.32 19.96
N SER A 278 -5.88 5.34 20.11
CA SER A 278 -6.60 6.37 20.86
C SER A 278 -6.21 6.39 22.34
N SER A 279 -5.82 5.24 22.92
CA SER A 279 -5.36 5.14 24.30
C SER A 279 -3.93 5.63 24.50
N LEU A 280 -3.10 5.64 23.47
CA LEU A 280 -1.75 6.23 23.48
C LEU A 280 -1.82 7.74 23.29
N SER A 281 -2.50 8.18 22.22
CA SER A 281 -2.79 9.59 21.98
C SER A 281 -4.09 9.75 21.17
N SER A 282 -4.94 10.69 21.59
CA SER A 282 -6.22 10.98 20.95
C SER A 282 -6.05 11.67 19.59
N GLY A 283 -7.08 11.58 18.74
CA GLY A 283 -7.12 12.27 17.45
C GLY A 283 -6.51 11.54 16.28
N TYR A 284 -5.97 10.32 16.48
CA TYR A 284 -5.40 9.48 15.44
C TYR A 284 -6.20 8.19 15.27
N LYS A 285 -6.26 7.71 14.03
CA LYS A 285 -6.83 6.41 13.67
C LYS A 285 -6.19 5.88 12.38
N LEU A 286 -6.36 4.60 12.11
CA LEU A 286 -5.98 4.01 10.83
C LEU A 286 -6.73 4.68 9.67
N ASN A 287 -6.05 4.82 8.53
CA ASN A 287 -6.65 5.23 7.27
C ASN A 287 -6.97 3.97 6.45
N GLU A 288 -8.25 3.69 6.21
CA GLU A 288 -8.67 2.57 5.40
C GLU A 288 -8.71 2.98 3.92
N VAL A 289 -8.17 2.12 3.03
CA VAL A 289 -8.24 2.35 1.58
C VAL A 289 -9.68 2.24 1.09
N ASP A 290 -10.10 3.15 0.22
CA ASP A 290 -11.42 3.08 -0.43
C ASP A 290 -11.41 2.03 -1.54
N LEU A 291 -12.23 1.00 -1.37
CA LEU A 291 -12.44 -0.08 -2.34
C LEU A 291 -13.76 0.05 -3.11
N SER A 292 -14.52 1.15 -2.97
CA SER A 292 -15.83 1.32 -3.59
C SER A 292 -15.83 1.24 -5.12
N GLY A 293 -14.68 1.50 -5.77
CA GLY A 293 -14.50 1.34 -7.21
C GLY A 293 -14.36 -0.11 -7.68
N PHE A 294 -14.23 -1.07 -6.75
CA PHE A 294 -14.05 -2.49 -7.06
C PHE A 294 -15.35 -3.28 -6.84
N LYS A 295 -15.48 -4.38 -7.58
CA LYS A 295 -16.63 -5.26 -7.51
C LYS A 295 -16.65 -6.00 -6.17
N MET A 296 -17.82 -6.06 -5.54
CA MET A 296 -18.10 -6.94 -4.39
C MET A 296 -18.73 -8.25 -4.88
N TYR A 297 -18.43 -9.35 -4.18
CA TYR A 297 -18.91 -10.72 -4.47
C TYR A 297 -19.77 -11.27 -3.34
#